data_6fa62be1bc753eb78acab8b80fed5e49
#
_entry.id   6fa62be1bc753eb78acab8b80fed5e49
#
_cell.length_a   1.000
_cell.length_b   1.000
_cell.length_c   1.000
_cell.angle_alpha   90.00
_cell.angle_beta   90.00
_cell.angle_gamma   90.00
#
_symmetry.space_group_name_H-M   'P 1'
#
loop_
_entity.id
_entity.type
_entity.pdbx_description
1 polymer ?
#
loop_
_entity_poly.entity_id
_entity_poly.type
_entity_poly.pdbx_seq_one_letter_code
_entity_poly.pdbx_strand_id
1 'polypeptide(L)'
;SITTLQIENDNLKLILDNIFLTQSIENVPKWFSKLEFFDDAYQTGIAKIEERKIQESKLKIENVEQIIKKNKYYESILYKSGKELELVLIEMLVEMLEIKTDFKDTKDEDFSFEKNGIHYLFEFKGLNKDLKKSNISQLMTHVYKYAEKKEISDKIIKRIIIVNRFKDIDPKDRESINDSIIDIAKNKIYNVLIIDTMQFLMLFEKYKLGEIVIDEIITSFDQIGLFELS
;
A
#
# COMPACT_ATOMS: atom_id res chain seq x y z
N SER A 1 46.34 3.42 -22.75
CA SER A 1 45.26 3.07 -21.83
C SER A 1 44.60 4.37 -21.33
N ILE A 2 43.40 4.61 -21.81
CA ILE A 2 42.58 5.74 -21.36
C ILE A 2 41.93 5.30 -20.03
N THR A 3 42.41 5.84 -18.93
CA THR A 3 41.79 5.65 -17.62
C THR A 3 40.55 6.54 -17.58
N THR A 4 39.38 5.95 -17.61
CA THR A 4 38.12 6.67 -17.36
C THR A 4 38.11 7.04 -15.90
N LEU A 5 38.38 8.31 -15.57
CA LEU A 5 38.10 8.85 -14.23
C LEU A 5 36.58 8.88 -14.06
N GLN A 6 36.05 8.06 -13.16
CA GLN A 6 34.74 8.29 -12.60
C GLN A 6 34.81 9.54 -11.71
N ILE A 7 34.31 10.66 -12.22
CA ILE A 7 34.24 11.90 -11.46
C ILE A 7 32.93 11.86 -10.73
N GLU A 8 32.96 11.56 -9.43
CA GLU A 8 31.80 11.79 -8.55
C GLU A 8 31.52 13.29 -8.47
N ASN A 9 30.27 13.71 -8.37
CA ASN A 9 29.84 15.12 -8.41
C ASN A 9 30.59 16.01 -7.39
N ASP A 10 30.98 15.46 -6.23
CA ASP A 10 31.74 16.18 -5.22
C ASP A 10 33.20 16.45 -5.66
N ASN A 11 33.78 15.56 -6.44
CA ASN A 11 35.12 15.75 -7.01
C ASN A 11 35.11 16.77 -8.16
N LEU A 12 34.03 16.82 -8.94
CA LEU A 12 33.89 17.83 -10.01
C LEU A 12 33.82 19.24 -9.40
N LYS A 13 33.08 19.42 -8.32
CA LYS A 13 33.00 20.68 -7.60
C LYS A 13 34.38 21.08 -7.01
N LEU A 14 35.05 20.13 -6.40
CA LEU A 14 36.41 20.36 -5.85
C LEU A 14 37.43 20.71 -6.95
N ILE A 15 37.33 20.08 -8.14
CA ILE A 15 38.20 20.37 -9.29
C ILE A 15 37.88 21.77 -9.86
N LEU A 16 36.61 22.11 -10.00
CA LEU A 16 36.16 23.42 -10.47
C LEU A 16 36.55 24.51 -9.47
N ASP A 17 36.35 24.29 -8.18
CA ASP A 17 36.78 25.20 -7.12
C ASP A 17 38.29 25.37 -7.13
N ASN A 18 39.09 24.32 -7.38
CA ASN A 18 40.53 24.40 -7.48
C ASN A 18 41.04 25.02 -8.79
N ILE A 19 40.37 24.83 -9.92
CA ILE A 19 40.78 25.40 -11.22
C ILE A 19 40.36 26.87 -11.35
N PHE A 20 39.20 27.24 -10.82
CA PHE A 20 38.63 28.58 -10.98
C PHE A 20 38.75 29.48 -9.73
N LEU A 21 39.06 28.92 -8.55
CA LEU A 21 39.10 29.66 -7.27
C LEU A 21 40.45 29.62 -6.57
N THR A 22 41.50 29.07 -7.16
CA THR A 22 42.85 29.04 -6.55
C THR A 22 43.66 30.31 -6.75
N GLN A 23 43.01 31.46 -6.80
CA GLN A 23 43.69 32.67 -6.29
C GLN A 23 42.93 33.10 -5.05
N SER A 24 43.59 33.02 -3.91
CA SER A 24 43.13 33.55 -2.64
C SER A 24 42.62 34.97 -2.83
N ILE A 25 41.29 35.13 -2.85
CA ILE A 25 40.61 36.43 -2.90
C ILE A 25 40.71 37.06 -1.49
N GLU A 26 41.87 37.05 -0.90
CA GLU A 26 42.04 37.57 0.46
C GLU A 26 41.91 39.09 0.59
N ASN A 27 41.79 39.83 -0.50
CA ASN A 27 41.70 41.29 -0.48
C ASN A 27 40.74 41.91 -1.50
N VAL A 28 39.67 41.25 -1.86
CA VAL A 28 38.66 41.87 -2.75
C VAL A 28 37.92 42.96 -1.97
N PRO A 29 37.95 44.23 -2.41
CA PRO A 29 37.20 45.28 -1.76
C PRO A 29 35.71 44.98 -1.67
N LYS A 30 35.04 45.33 -0.56
CA LYS A 30 33.61 45.06 -0.34
C LYS A 30 32.68 45.63 -1.42
N TRP A 31 33.11 46.62 -2.14
CA TRP A 31 32.35 47.23 -3.24
C TRP A 31 32.38 46.39 -4.50
N PHE A 32 33.42 45.54 -4.70
CA PHE A 32 33.55 44.72 -5.92
C PHE A 32 32.42 43.71 -6.09
N SER A 33 31.95 43.11 -5.02
CA SER A 33 30.82 42.17 -5.05
C SER A 33 29.47 42.81 -5.46
N LYS A 34 29.43 44.14 -5.50
CA LYS A 34 28.27 44.94 -5.92
C LYS A 34 28.37 45.43 -7.37
N LEU A 35 29.50 45.15 -8.01
CA LEU A 35 29.72 45.58 -9.40
C LEU A 35 29.02 44.61 -10.31
N GLU A 36 28.05 45.10 -11.08
CA GLU A 36 27.44 44.39 -12.18
C GLU A 36 28.11 44.81 -13.48
N PHE A 37 28.59 43.88 -14.26
CA PHE A 37 29.31 44.14 -15.49
C PHE A 37 28.79 43.30 -16.64
N PHE A 38 28.71 43.86 -17.86
CA PHE A 38 28.18 43.23 -19.07
C PHE A 38 26.83 42.58 -18.84
N ASP A 39 26.76 41.25 -18.84
CA ASP A 39 25.55 40.46 -18.79
C ASP A 39 25.32 39.77 -17.43
N ASP A 40 26.03 40.18 -16.37
CA ASP A 40 25.92 39.59 -15.02
C ASP A 40 24.47 39.52 -14.52
N ALA A 41 23.70 40.58 -14.70
CA ALA A 41 22.27 40.58 -14.36
C ALA A 41 21.47 39.56 -15.13
N TYR A 42 21.77 39.39 -16.43
CA TYR A 42 21.13 38.40 -17.29
C TYR A 42 21.51 36.97 -16.85
N GLN A 43 22.78 36.69 -16.64
CA GLN A 43 23.26 35.39 -16.17
C GLN A 43 22.71 35.04 -14.79
N THR A 44 22.65 35.99 -13.88
CA THR A 44 22.00 35.83 -12.58
C THR A 44 20.52 35.50 -12.73
N GLY A 45 19.84 36.11 -13.68
CA GLY A 45 18.45 35.83 -14.03
C GLY A 45 18.26 34.37 -14.50
N ILE A 46 19.14 33.90 -15.40
CA ILE A 46 19.14 32.50 -15.87
C ILE A 46 19.38 31.55 -14.68
N ALA A 47 20.40 31.81 -13.87
CA ALA A 47 20.71 30.97 -12.70
C ALA A 47 19.50 30.82 -11.77
N LYS A 48 18.80 31.92 -11.45
CA LYS A 48 17.58 31.88 -10.61
C LYS A 48 16.44 31.07 -11.24
N ILE A 49 16.27 31.11 -12.57
CA ILE A 49 15.26 30.33 -13.26
C ILE A 49 15.58 28.83 -13.17
N GLU A 50 16.84 28.45 -13.40
CA GLU A 50 17.28 27.06 -13.31
C GLU A 50 17.22 26.51 -11.88
N GLU A 51 17.60 27.32 -10.87
CA GLU A 51 17.44 26.97 -9.45
C GLU A 51 15.97 26.70 -9.12
N ARG A 52 15.03 27.49 -9.63
CA ARG A 52 13.60 27.25 -9.44
C ARG A 52 13.18 25.94 -10.04
N LYS A 53 13.58 25.63 -11.29
CA LYS A 53 13.30 24.36 -11.95
C LYS A 53 13.85 23.16 -11.17
N ILE A 54 15.04 23.29 -10.61
CA ILE A 54 15.66 22.28 -9.75
C ILE A 54 14.79 22.04 -8.50
N GLN A 55 14.33 23.10 -7.84
CA GLN A 55 13.46 22.97 -6.67
C GLN A 55 12.09 22.32 -7.01
N GLU A 56 11.49 22.74 -8.10
CA GLU A 56 10.23 22.13 -8.58
C GLU A 56 10.42 20.63 -8.90
N SER A 57 11.55 20.28 -9.52
CA SER A 57 11.87 18.88 -9.83
C SER A 57 12.12 18.05 -8.56
N LYS A 58 12.80 18.59 -7.56
CA LYS A 58 12.99 17.92 -6.26
C LYS A 58 11.66 17.63 -5.58
N LEU A 59 10.77 18.61 -5.51
CA LEU A 59 9.43 18.42 -4.92
C LEU A 59 8.62 17.34 -5.66
N LYS A 60 8.73 17.28 -7.00
CA LYS A 60 8.08 16.21 -7.78
C LYS A 60 8.65 14.84 -7.44
N ILE A 61 9.97 14.72 -7.33
CA ILE A 61 10.64 13.46 -6.96
C ILE A 61 10.19 13.02 -5.57
N GLU A 62 10.22 13.89 -4.57
CA GLU A 62 9.77 13.59 -3.22
C GLU A 62 8.32 13.08 -3.19
N ASN A 63 7.43 13.71 -3.97
CA ASN A 63 6.04 13.27 -4.06
C ASN A 63 5.91 11.87 -4.70
N VAL A 64 6.64 11.60 -5.78
CA VAL A 64 6.67 10.27 -6.41
C VAL A 64 7.21 9.20 -5.46
N GLU A 65 8.26 9.50 -4.71
CA GLU A 65 8.83 8.59 -3.71
C GLU A 65 7.82 8.26 -2.60
N GLN A 66 7.02 9.24 -2.14
CA GLN A 66 5.95 8.99 -1.16
C GLN A 66 4.87 8.05 -1.74
N ILE A 67 4.48 8.24 -3.00
CA ILE A 67 3.53 7.35 -3.68
C ILE A 67 4.09 5.92 -3.77
N ILE A 68 5.34 5.77 -4.22
CA ILE A 68 6.00 4.46 -4.31
C ILE A 68 6.06 3.78 -2.94
N LYS A 69 6.44 4.53 -1.89
CA LYS A 69 6.47 4.02 -0.52
C LYS A 69 5.10 3.54 -0.05
N LYS A 70 4.03 4.26 -0.39
CA LYS A 70 2.65 3.88 -0.05
C LYS A 70 2.23 2.60 -0.79
N ASN A 71 2.56 2.47 -2.07
CA ASN A 71 2.30 1.26 -2.84
C ASN A 71 3.02 0.04 -2.23
N LYS A 72 4.30 0.19 -1.88
CA LYS A 72 5.06 -0.88 -1.17
C LYS A 72 4.47 -1.25 0.18
N TYR A 73 3.90 -0.30 0.89
CA TYR A 73 3.17 -0.56 2.13
C TYR A 73 1.93 -1.43 1.86
N TYR A 74 1.14 -1.18 0.82
CA TYR A 74 0.00 -2.02 0.46
C TYR A 74 0.42 -3.41 -0.04
N GLU A 75 1.45 -3.50 -0.89
CA GLU A 75 2.02 -4.77 -1.33
C GLU A 75 2.50 -5.66 -0.16
N SER A 76 2.79 -5.07 0.98
CA SER A 76 3.31 -5.80 2.15
C SER A 76 2.33 -6.83 2.73
N ILE A 77 1.05 -6.81 2.36
CA ILE A 77 0.08 -7.87 2.71
C ILE A 77 0.51 -9.25 2.21
N LEU A 78 1.38 -9.30 1.20
CA LEU A 78 1.84 -10.55 0.60
C LEU A 78 2.85 -11.31 1.47
N TYR A 79 3.45 -10.67 2.49
CA TYR A 79 4.42 -11.33 3.40
C TYR A 79 4.14 -11.08 4.88
N LYS A 80 3.30 -10.11 5.23
CA LYS A 80 2.95 -9.81 6.62
C LYS A 80 2.01 -10.83 7.24
N SER A 81 1.94 -10.82 8.58
CA SER A 81 1.04 -11.65 9.38
C SER A 81 0.65 -10.93 10.67
N GLY A 82 -0.34 -11.47 11.39
CA GLY A 82 -0.81 -10.89 12.66
C GLY A 82 -1.22 -9.44 12.53
N LYS A 83 -1.00 -8.65 13.58
CA LYS A 83 -1.44 -7.26 13.67
C LYS A 83 -0.92 -6.36 12.54
N GLU A 84 0.26 -6.63 12.01
CA GLU A 84 0.78 -5.84 10.89
C GLU A 84 0.01 -6.08 9.60
N LEU A 85 -0.41 -7.32 9.33
CA LEU A 85 -1.28 -7.65 8.19
C LEU A 85 -2.66 -7.02 8.35
N GLU A 86 -3.26 -7.15 9.54
CA GLU A 86 -4.57 -6.59 9.87
C GLU A 86 -4.61 -5.09 9.61
N LEU A 87 -3.63 -4.32 10.10
CA LEU A 87 -3.58 -2.86 9.91
C LEU A 87 -3.57 -2.46 8.45
N VAL A 88 -2.78 -3.13 7.60
CA VAL A 88 -2.71 -2.81 6.18
C VAL A 88 -4.03 -3.17 5.48
N LEU A 89 -4.60 -4.35 5.76
CA LEU A 89 -5.87 -4.79 5.15
C LEU A 89 -7.04 -3.88 5.56
N ILE A 90 -7.10 -3.47 6.84
CA ILE A 90 -8.11 -2.51 7.31
C ILE A 90 -7.98 -1.18 6.56
N GLU A 91 -6.76 -0.65 6.44
CA GLU A 91 -6.53 0.61 5.74
C GLU A 91 -6.97 0.53 4.26
N MET A 92 -6.64 -0.59 3.57
CA MET A 92 -7.07 -0.83 2.19
C MET A 92 -8.60 -0.93 2.08
N LEU A 93 -9.26 -1.67 2.98
CA LEU A 93 -10.72 -1.80 3.01
C LEU A 93 -11.41 -0.45 3.28
N VAL A 94 -10.90 0.32 4.25
CA VAL A 94 -11.43 1.64 4.58
C VAL A 94 -11.32 2.59 3.40
N GLU A 95 -10.18 2.61 2.72
CA GLU A 95 -9.96 3.43 1.53
C GLU A 95 -10.87 2.99 0.38
N MET A 96 -10.91 1.69 0.08
CA MET A 96 -11.67 1.12 -1.04
C MET A 96 -13.18 1.23 -0.88
N LEU A 97 -13.68 1.17 0.36
CA LEU A 97 -15.11 1.24 0.68
C LEU A 97 -15.56 2.64 1.12
N GLU A 98 -14.64 3.61 1.16
CA GLU A 98 -14.88 4.99 1.60
C GLU A 98 -15.57 5.07 2.98
N ILE A 99 -15.21 4.15 3.88
CA ILE A 99 -15.81 4.08 5.21
C ILE A 99 -15.22 5.17 6.09
N LYS A 100 -16.08 6.05 6.61
CA LYS A 100 -15.68 7.01 7.66
C LYS A 100 -15.56 6.26 8.99
N THR A 101 -14.32 5.95 9.38
CA THR A 101 -14.11 5.15 10.59
C THR A 101 -13.77 6.01 11.79
N ASP A 102 -14.58 5.87 12.86
CA ASP A 102 -14.08 5.83 14.23
C ASP A 102 -13.76 4.35 14.57
N PHE A 103 -12.74 3.77 13.93
CA PHE A 103 -12.42 2.36 14.10
C PHE A 103 -12.00 2.10 15.55
N LYS A 104 -12.88 1.45 16.31
CA LYS A 104 -12.54 0.90 17.63
C LYS A 104 -12.13 -0.55 17.42
N ASP A 105 -10.87 -0.86 17.74
CA ASP A 105 -10.34 -2.22 17.81
C ASP A 105 -11.27 -3.06 18.71
N THR A 106 -12.11 -3.90 18.10
CA THR A 106 -12.96 -4.85 18.82
C THR A 106 -12.18 -6.16 18.87
N LYS A 107 -12.05 -6.76 20.06
CA LYS A 107 -11.24 -7.99 20.25
C LYS A 107 -11.87 -9.25 19.64
N ASP A 108 -13.07 -9.14 19.08
CA ASP A 108 -13.88 -10.28 18.64
C ASP A 108 -13.84 -10.51 17.12
N GLU A 109 -13.67 -9.48 16.31
CA GLU A 109 -13.51 -9.54 14.85
C GLU A 109 -12.38 -8.60 14.41
N ASP A 110 -11.68 -8.96 13.33
CA ASP A 110 -10.58 -8.12 12.81
C ASP A 110 -11.12 -6.84 12.14
N PHE A 111 -12.24 -6.96 11.42
CA PHE A 111 -12.92 -5.81 10.80
C PHE A 111 -14.37 -6.14 10.47
N SER A 112 -15.27 -5.17 10.62
CA SER A 112 -16.67 -5.29 10.20
C SER A 112 -17.26 -3.96 9.76
N PHE A 113 -18.21 -4.01 8.82
CA PHE A 113 -19.02 -2.86 8.43
C PHE A 113 -20.44 -3.30 8.07
N GLU A 114 -21.35 -2.35 8.01
CA GLU A 114 -22.74 -2.56 7.59
C GLU A 114 -23.05 -1.72 6.37
N LYS A 115 -23.73 -2.33 5.39
CA LYS A 115 -24.32 -1.61 4.25
C LYS A 115 -25.67 -2.22 3.90
N ASN A 116 -26.70 -1.38 3.82
CA ASN A 116 -28.06 -1.78 3.45
C ASN A 116 -28.66 -2.92 4.32
N GLY A 117 -28.35 -2.93 5.62
CA GLY A 117 -28.82 -3.95 6.56
C GLY A 117 -28.10 -5.30 6.45
N ILE A 118 -27.04 -5.39 5.66
CA ILE A 118 -26.15 -6.54 5.58
C ILE A 118 -24.87 -6.21 6.29
N HIS A 119 -24.43 -7.10 7.17
CA HIS A 119 -23.18 -6.98 7.89
C HIS A 119 -22.09 -7.78 7.19
N TYR A 120 -20.94 -7.17 6.98
CA TYR A 120 -19.74 -7.80 6.39
C TYR A 120 -18.71 -7.97 7.51
N LEU A 121 -18.37 -9.20 7.82
CA LEU A 121 -17.43 -9.55 8.88
C LEU A 121 -16.20 -10.19 8.26
N PHE A 122 -15.04 -9.62 8.54
CA PHE A 122 -13.75 -10.03 8.02
C PHE A 122 -12.88 -10.66 9.11
N GLU A 123 -12.21 -11.72 8.76
CA GLU A 123 -11.14 -12.35 9.52
C GLU A 123 -9.88 -12.33 8.66
N PHE A 124 -8.74 -11.96 9.24
CA PHE A 124 -7.47 -11.87 8.54
C PHE A 124 -6.49 -12.94 9.02
N LYS A 125 -5.87 -13.65 8.09
CA LYS A 125 -4.92 -14.72 8.43
C LYS A 125 -3.63 -14.60 7.64
N GLY A 126 -2.51 -14.50 8.36
CA GLY A 126 -1.16 -14.65 7.81
C GLY A 126 -0.59 -16.00 8.22
N LEU A 127 -0.40 -16.90 7.27
CA LEU A 127 -0.06 -18.32 7.51
C LEU A 127 1.23 -18.70 6.78
N ASN A 128 2.07 -19.54 7.45
CA ASN A 128 3.23 -20.16 6.81
C ASN A 128 2.86 -21.43 6.00
N LYS A 129 1.61 -21.88 6.13
CA LYS A 129 1.05 -23.07 5.46
C LYS A 129 -0.28 -22.70 4.81
N ASP A 130 -0.94 -23.70 4.20
CA ASP A 130 -2.27 -23.51 3.63
C ASP A 130 -3.34 -23.30 4.71
N LEU A 131 -4.48 -22.74 4.26
CA LEU A 131 -5.69 -22.55 5.06
C LEU A 131 -6.24 -23.89 5.53
N LYS A 132 -6.72 -23.93 6.78
CA LYS A 132 -7.31 -25.14 7.38
C LYS A 132 -8.76 -24.93 7.78
N LYS A 133 -9.51 -26.02 7.92
CA LYS A 133 -10.88 -25.99 8.45
C LYS A 133 -10.98 -25.26 9.78
N SER A 134 -9.98 -25.39 10.65
CA SER A 134 -9.94 -24.68 11.95
C SER A 134 -10.00 -23.15 11.82
N ASN A 135 -9.42 -22.58 10.75
CA ASN A 135 -9.48 -21.14 10.50
C ASN A 135 -10.92 -20.70 10.13
N ILE A 136 -11.61 -21.51 9.30
CA ILE A 136 -13.02 -21.27 8.97
C ILE A 136 -13.89 -21.40 10.23
N SER A 137 -13.64 -22.42 11.06
CA SER A 137 -14.38 -22.60 12.32
C SER A 137 -14.15 -21.46 13.31
N GLN A 138 -12.97 -20.86 13.34
CA GLN A 138 -12.68 -19.67 14.14
C GLN A 138 -13.52 -18.47 13.68
N LEU A 139 -13.55 -18.18 12.36
CA LEU A 139 -14.41 -17.14 11.80
C LEU A 139 -15.88 -17.37 12.20
N MET A 140 -16.38 -18.60 12.14
CA MET A 140 -17.76 -18.89 12.56
C MET A 140 -18.01 -18.57 14.04
N THR A 141 -17.03 -18.81 14.91
CA THR A 141 -17.13 -18.43 16.32
C THR A 141 -17.26 -16.91 16.49
N HIS A 142 -16.49 -16.14 15.71
CA HIS A 142 -16.56 -14.67 15.71
C HIS A 142 -17.91 -14.19 15.15
N VAL A 143 -18.43 -14.81 14.08
CA VAL A 143 -19.76 -14.51 13.52
C VAL A 143 -20.87 -14.69 14.56
N TYR A 144 -20.88 -15.79 15.31
CA TYR A 144 -21.91 -16.04 16.32
C TYR A 144 -21.84 -15.03 17.47
N LYS A 145 -20.64 -14.72 17.96
CA LYS A 145 -20.44 -13.69 18.98
C LYS A 145 -20.89 -12.31 18.51
N TYR A 146 -20.56 -11.97 17.25
CA TYR A 146 -20.96 -10.72 16.65
C TYR A 146 -22.48 -10.61 16.51
N ALA A 147 -23.14 -11.68 16.03
CA ALA A 147 -24.59 -11.75 15.90
C ALA A 147 -25.29 -11.59 17.27
N GLU A 148 -24.78 -12.29 18.30
CA GLU A 148 -25.30 -12.18 19.68
C GLU A 148 -25.13 -10.75 20.23
N LYS A 149 -23.94 -10.17 20.10
CA LYS A 149 -23.62 -8.81 20.58
C LYS A 149 -24.46 -7.72 19.91
N LYS A 150 -24.78 -7.92 18.61
CA LYS A 150 -25.58 -6.99 17.80
C LYS A 150 -27.08 -7.28 17.86
N GLU A 151 -27.51 -8.39 18.49
CA GLU A 151 -28.89 -8.87 18.53
C GLU A 151 -29.51 -9.06 17.13
N ILE A 152 -28.70 -9.59 16.18
CA ILE A 152 -29.09 -9.79 14.78
C ILE A 152 -29.02 -11.26 14.39
N SER A 153 -29.69 -11.64 13.28
CA SER A 153 -29.55 -12.97 12.69
C SER A 153 -28.19 -13.14 12.01
N ASP A 154 -27.53 -14.27 12.21
CA ASP A 154 -26.32 -14.64 11.49
C ASP A 154 -26.51 -14.78 9.98
N LYS A 155 -27.76 -14.89 9.51
CA LYS A 155 -28.13 -14.99 8.09
C LYS A 155 -27.89 -13.71 7.31
N ILE A 156 -27.86 -12.55 7.96
CA ILE A 156 -27.57 -11.26 7.34
C ILE A 156 -26.09 -10.88 7.45
N ILE A 157 -25.23 -11.83 7.89
CA ILE A 157 -23.80 -11.61 8.02
C ILE A 157 -23.06 -12.31 6.88
N LYS A 158 -22.37 -11.53 6.05
CA LYS A 158 -21.39 -12.02 5.07
C LYS A 158 -20.09 -12.35 5.80
N ARG A 159 -19.57 -13.53 5.57
CA ARG A 159 -18.44 -14.13 6.28
C ARG A 159 -17.25 -14.18 5.33
N ILE A 160 -16.24 -13.38 5.59
CA ILE A 160 -15.13 -13.18 4.67
C ILE A 160 -13.82 -13.47 5.42
N ILE A 161 -12.99 -14.32 4.83
CA ILE A 161 -11.63 -14.52 5.30
C ILE A 161 -10.65 -14.05 4.23
N ILE A 162 -9.79 -13.07 4.58
CA ILE A 162 -8.68 -12.66 3.73
C ILE A 162 -7.41 -13.36 4.27
N VAL A 163 -6.76 -14.14 3.41
CA VAL A 163 -5.68 -15.01 3.85
C VAL A 163 -4.41 -14.80 3.03
N ASN A 164 -3.29 -14.51 3.74
CA ASN A 164 -1.94 -14.58 3.22
C ASN A 164 -1.35 -15.95 3.56
N ARG A 165 -1.39 -16.88 2.59
CA ARG A 165 -0.87 -18.26 2.73
C ARG A 165 0.57 -18.32 2.25
N PHE A 166 1.35 -19.28 2.82
CA PHE A 166 2.75 -19.46 2.41
C PHE A 166 3.52 -18.14 2.34
N LYS A 167 3.35 -17.30 3.34
CA LYS A 167 3.83 -15.90 3.36
C LYS A 167 5.32 -15.71 3.08
N ASP A 168 6.12 -16.78 3.26
CA ASP A 168 7.56 -16.78 3.01
C ASP A 168 7.92 -17.26 1.59
N ILE A 169 6.89 -17.58 0.74
CA ILE A 169 7.03 -18.05 -0.64
C ILE A 169 6.53 -16.93 -1.58
N ASP A 170 7.23 -16.74 -2.72
CA ASP A 170 6.78 -15.83 -3.76
C ASP A 170 5.32 -16.17 -4.15
N PRO A 171 4.41 -15.20 -4.20
CA PRO A 171 3.01 -15.44 -4.56
C PRO A 171 2.81 -16.25 -5.84
N LYS A 172 3.72 -16.14 -6.81
CA LYS A 172 3.67 -16.87 -8.08
C LYS A 172 3.95 -18.35 -7.95
N ASP A 173 4.68 -18.75 -6.89
CA ASP A 173 5.12 -20.12 -6.64
C ASP A 173 4.23 -20.81 -5.59
N ARG A 174 3.20 -20.13 -5.09
CA ARG A 174 2.29 -20.67 -4.07
C ARG A 174 1.32 -21.67 -4.70
N GLU A 175 1.15 -22.79 -4.01
CA GLU A 175 0.12 -23.76 -4.39
C GLU A 175 -1.29 -23.18 -4.31
N SER A 176 -2.22 -23.66 -5.12
CA SER A 176 -3.63 -23.31 -5.05
C SER A 176 -4.23 -23.67 -3.68
N ILE A 177 -5.29 -23.01 -3.27
CA ILE A 177 -6.06 -23.40 -2.07
C ILE A 177 -6.64 -24.79 -2.30
N ASN A 178 -6.53 -25.65 -1.28
CA ASN A 178 -7.01 -27.02 -1.35
C ASN A 178 -8.53 -27.07 -1.60
N ASP A 179 -8.96 -27.83 -2.61
CA ASP A 179 -10.37 -27.95 -3.00
C ASP A 179 -11.26 -28.35 -1.82
N SER A 180 -10.77 -29.22 -0.91
CA SER A 180 -11.54 -29.63 0.27
C SER A 180 -11.87 -28.45 1.21
N ILE A 181 -11.02 -27.43 1.25
CA ILE A 181 -11.25 -26.21 2.04
C ILE A 181 -12.26 -25.30 1.32
N ILE A 182 -12.17 -25.23 0.01
CA ILE A 182 -13.14 -24.49 -0.82
C ILE A 182 -14.54 -25.11 -0.69
N ASP A 183 -14.63 -26.44 -0.70
CA ASP A 183 -15.89 -27.18 -0.51
C ASP A 183 -16.49 -26.94 0.88
N ILE A 184 -15.64 -26.92 1.92
CA ILE A 184 -16.08 -26.56 3.27
C ILE A 184 -16.62 -25.13 3.30
N ALA A 185 -15.94 -24.18 2.69
CA ALA A 185 -16.37 -22.77 2.64
C ALA A 185 -17.71 -22.62 1.89
N LYS A 186 -17.92 -23.39 0.80
CA LYS A 186 -19.17 -23.42 0.03
C LYS A 186 -20.32 -24.10 0.75
N ASN A 187 -20.05 -24.87 1.80
CA ASN A 187 -21.12 -25.55 2.53
C ASN A 187 -22.08 -24.54 3.15
N LYS A 188 -23.38 -24.81 3.07
CA LYS A 188 -24.47 -23.93 3.59
C LYS A 188 -24.33 -23.57 5.08
N ILE A 189 -23.66 -24.40 5.86
CA ILE A 189 -23.41 -24.16 7.29
C ILE A 189 -22.37 -23.05 7.48
N TYR A 190 -21.33 -23.05 6.64
CA TYR A 190 -20.23 -22.09 6.73
C TYR A 190 -20.51 -20.84 5.90
N ASN A 191 -20.82 -21.01 4.62
CA ASN A 191 -21.16 -19.92 3.70
C ASN A 191 -20.11 -18.79 3.74
N VAL A 192 -18.84 -19.16 3.55
CA VAL A 192 -17.67 -18.27 3.70
C VAL A 192 -17.08 -17.92 2.34
N LEU A 193 -16.72 -16.67 2.16
CA LEU A 193 -15.88 -16.20 1.06
C LEU A 193 -14.41 -16.24 1.50
N ILE A 194 -13.56 -16.88 0.72
CA ILE A 194 -12.10 -16.91 0.91
C ILE A 194 -11.46 -16.02 -0.14
N ILE A 195 -10.72 -15.01 0.28
CA ILE A 195 -9.95 -14.11 -0.59
C ILE A 195 -8.46 -14.31 -0.29
N ASP A 196 -7.70 -14.78 -1.27
CA ASP A 196 -6.23 -14.78 -1.17
C ASP A 196 -5.71 -13.34 -1.27
N THR A 197 -4.65 -13.00 -0.53
CA THR A 197 -4.08 -11.64 -0.52
C THR A 197 -3.65 -11.17 -1.90
N MET A 198 -3.25 -12.05 -2.80
CA MET A 198 -2.93 -11.66 -4.18
C MET A 198 -4.18 -11.18 -4.92
N GLN A 199 -5.31 -11.90 -4.80
CA GLN A 199 -6.58 -11.50 -5.39
C GLN A 199 -7.11 -10.20 -4.77
N PHE A 200 -6.93 -10.04 -3.46
CA PHE A 200 -7.31 -8.81 -2.77
C PHE A 200 -6.49 -7.61 -3.22
N LEU A 201 -5.17 -7.79 -3.42
CA LEU A 201 -4.30 -6.74 -3.95
C LEU A 201 -4.70 -6.32 -5.37
N MET A 202 -5.04 -7.30 -6.24
CA MET A 202 -5.54 -7.03 -7.60
C MET A 202 -6.88 -6.29 -7.59
N LEU A 203 -7.79 -6.63 -6.68
CA LEU A 203 -9.06 -5.92 -6.49
C LEU A 203 -8.80 -4.46 -6.08
N PHE A 204 -7.88 -4.25 -5.14
CA PHE A 204 -7.48 -2.92 -4.70
C PHE A 204 -6.82 -2.11 -5.82
N GLU A 205 -5.96 -2.75 -6.64
CA GLU A 205 -5.35 -2.12 -7.82
C GLU A 205 -6.40 -1.64 -8.81
N LYS A 206 -7.39 -2.48 -9.16
CA LYS A 206 -8.53 -2.08 -10.02
C LYS A 206 -9.27 -0.86 -9.46
N TYR A 207 -9.49 -0.82 -8.15
CA TYR A 207 -10.09 0.35 -7.49
C TYR A 207 -9.21 1.60 -7.64
N LYS A 208 -7.91 1.50 -7.38
CA LYS A 208 -6.96 2.63 -7.50
C LYS A 208 -6.84 3.16 -8.92
N LEU A 209 -7.02 2.30 -9.92
CA LEU A 209 -7.04 2.66 -11.34
C LEU A 209 -8.41 3.19 -11.81
N GLY A 210 -9.43 3.13 -10.96
CA GLY A 210 -10.80 3.54 -11.32
C GLY A 210 -11.51 2.56 -12.26
N GLU A 211 -11.05 1.31 -12.32
CA GLU A 211 -11.61 0.26 -13.17
C GLU A 211 -12.81 -0.45 -12.52
N ILE A 212 -13.02 -0.27 -11.23
CA ILE A 212 -14.12 -0.84 -10.47
C ILE A 212 -14.66 0.19 -9.46
N VAL A 213 -15.97 0.22 -9.24
CA VAL A 213 -16.62 1.11 -8.29
C VAL A 213 -17.02 0.39 -7.00
N ILE A 214 -17.30 1.14 -5.94
CA ILE A 214 -17.58 0.61 -4.59
C ILE A 214 -18.72 -0.41 -4.60
N ASP A 215 -19.80 -0.16 -5.32
CA ASP A 215 -20.95 -1.07 -5.35
C ASP A 215 -20.63 -2.42 -6.04
N GLU A 216 -19.73 -2.40 -7.03
CA GLU A 216 -19.23 -3.64 -7.66
C GLU A 216 -18.30 -4.41 -6.71
N ILE A 217 -17.45 -3.69 -5.95
CA ILE A 217 -16.61 -4.29 -4.90
C ILE A 217 -17.49 -4.99 -3.86
N ILE A 218 -18.52 -4.31 -3.36
CA ILE A 218 -19.44 -4.90 -2.37
C ILE A 218 -20.19 -6.07 -2.96
N THR A 219 -20.65 -6.00 -4.20
CA THR A 219 -21.30 -7.11 -4.89
C THR A 219 -20.34 -8.30 -5.05
N SER A 220 -19.06 -8.05 -5.27
CA SER A 220 -18.06 -9.12 -5.36
C SER A 220 -17.89 -9.89 -4.04
N PHE A 221 -18.20 -9.30 -2.90
CA PHE A 221 -18.22 -9.96 -1.59
C PHE A 221 -19.46 -10.85 -1.36
N ASP A 222 -20.41 -10.92 -2.29
CA ASP A 222 -21.52 -11.85 -2.26
C ASP A 222 -21.14 -13.26 -2.72
N GLN A 223 -19.96 -13.44 -3.30
CA GLN A 223 -19.43 -14.75 -3.68
C GLN A 223 -19.27 -15.67 -2.46
N ILE A 224 -19.23 -16.98 -2.71
CA ILE A 224 -19.06 -18.03 -1.69
C ILE A 224 -18.00 -19.00 -2.18
N GLY A 225 -17.14 -19.45 -1.28
CA GLY A 225 -15.99 -20.29 -1.62
C GLY A 225 -14.78 -19.44 -1.95
N LEU A 226 -14.05 -19.77 -3.00
CA LEU A 226 -12.89 -18.99 -3.43
C LEU A 226 -13.35 -17.76 -4.22
N PHE A 227 -12.80 -16.62 -3.86
CA PHE A 227 -13.01 -15.35 -4.58
C PHE A 227 -12.43 -15.42 -6.00
N GLU A 228 -13.19 -14.97 -6.96
CA GLU A 228 -12.76 -14.82 -8.34
C GLU A 228 -12.96 -13.36 -8.77
N LEU A 229 -11.86 -12.72 -9.14
CA LEU A 229 -11.90 -11.35 -9.66
C LEU A 229 -12.41 -11.39 -11.10
N SER A 230 -13.58 -10.79 -11.33
CA SER A 230 -14.19 -10.64 -12.65
C SER A 230 -13.57 -9.49 -13.46
#